data_690d22dfd2d6b8a109836f9c5ef87006
#
_entry.id   690d22dfd2d6b8a109836f9c5ef87006
#
_cell.length_a   1.000
_cell.length_b   1.000
_cell.length_c   1.000
_cell.angle_alpha   90.00
_cell.angle_beta   90.00
_cell.angle_gamma   90.00
#
_symmetry.space_group_name_H-M   'P 1'
#
loop_
_entity.id
_entity.type
_entity.pdbx_description
1 polymer ?
#
loop_
_entity_poly.entity_id
_entity_poly.type
_entity_poly.pdbx_seq_one_letter_code
_entity_poly.pdbx_strand_id
1 'polypeptide(L)'
;MASLFTLVLGGVRSGKSAFAEGLAGKDNRPVLYLATGLAVDEEMEERIRRHQESRPAHWTTIEEPLDLAGSLTTGPLVGVEGPVLIDSLDVWLANMMFEQKYSDTEELENSVLWHINGMLKAIDQATAEFTLVSSEVGLSMVPMELMGRRFQDLLGMVNQRVA
;
A
#
# COMPACT_ATOMS: atom_id res chain seq x y z
N MET A 1 -4.92 -16.46 16.58
CA MET A 1 -4.47 -16.98 15.28
C MET A 1 -3.70 -15.86 14.62
N ALA A 2 -2.59 -16.15 13.95
CA ALA A 2 -1.94 -15.16 13.13
C ALA A 2 -2.92 -14.72 12.03
N SER A 3 -3.04 -13.42 11.81
CA SER A 3 -3.86 -12.91 10.70
C SER A 3 -3.31 -13.43 9.38
N LEU A 4 -4.18 -13.90 8.51
CA LEU A 4 -3.76 -14.34 7.18
C LEU A 4 -3.52 -13.11 6.33
N PHE A 5 -2.29 -12.90 5.86
CA PHE A 5 -2.06 -11.86 4.87
C PHE A 5 -1.30 -12.36 3.64
N THR A 6 -1.57 -11.73 2.52
CA THR A 6 -0.96 -12.04 1.23
C THR A 6 -0.30 -10.79 0.67
N LEU A 7 0.98 -10.90 0.32
CA LEU A 7 1.69 -9.84 -0.41
C LEU A 7 1.69 -10.17 -1.90
N VAL A 8 1.14 -9.25 -2.70
CA VAL A 8 1.13 -9.32 -4.17
C VAL A 8 2.20 -8.40 -4.72
N LEU A 9 3.23 -8.97 -5.32
CA LEU A 9 4.34 -8.25 -5.95
C LEU A 9 4.25 -8.37 -7.47
N GLY A 10 4.61 -7.30 -8.16
CA GLY A 10 4.71 -7.31 -9.62
C GLY A 10 5.31 -6.02 -10.16
N GLY A 11 5.78 -6.06 -11.42
CA GLY A 11 6.29 -4.91 -12.13
C GLY A 11 5.21 -3.90 -12.52
N VAL A 12 5.63 -2.81 -13.14
CA VAL A 12 4.72 -1.79 -13.68
C VAL A 12 3.78 -2.43 -14.72
N ARG A 13 2.49 -2.14 -14.62
CA ARG A 13 1.44 -2.63 -15.53
C ARG A 13 1.37 -4.16 -15.64
N SER A 14 1.81 -4.89 -14.62
CA SER A 14 1.78 -6.36 -14.57
C SER A 14 0.40 -6.96 -14.29
N GLY A 15 -0.59 -6.13 -13.93
CA GLY A 15 -1.92 -6.60 -13.52
C GLY A 15 -2.03 -6.93 -12.02
N LYS A 16 -1.03 -6.56 -11.20
CA LYS A 16 -0.99 -6.89 -9.75
C LYS A 16 -2.21 -6.38 -8.97
N SER A 17 -2.70 -5.16 -9.26
CA SER A 17 -3.89 -4.62 -8.59
C SER A 17 -5.14 -5.43 -8.94
N ALA A 18 -5.36 -5.75 -10.23
CA ALA A 18 -6.49 -6.57 -10.65
C ALA A 18 -6.42 -7.99 -10.05
N PHE A 19 -5.23 -8.58 -9.95
CA PHE A 19 -5.04 -9.87 -9.30
C PHE A 19 -5.36 -9.80 -7.81
N ALA A 20 -4.89 -8.77 -7.11
CA ALA A 20 -5.16 -8.55 -5.68
C ALA A 20 -6.66 -8.30 -5.41
N GLU A 21 -7.33 -7.52 -6.27
CA GLU A 21 -8.77 -7.32 -6.23
C GLU A 21 -9.54 -8.64 -6.40
N GLY A 22 -9.10 -9.49 -7.34
CA GLY A 22 -9.67 -10.83 -7.52
C GLY A 22 -9.49 -11.73 -6.30
N LEU A 23 -8.33 -11.66 -5.61
CA LEU A 23 -8.09 -12.41 -4.38
C LEU A 23 -8.98 -11.92 -3.24
N ALA A 24 -9.03 -10.62 -2.99
CA ALA A 24 -9.80 -10.04 -1.91
C ALA A 24 -11.32 -10.26 -2.11
N GLY A 25 -11.79 -10.17 -3.36
CA GLY A 25 -13.20 -10.29 -3.72
C GLY A 25 -13.71 -11.71 -4.02
N LYS A 26 -12.86 -12.76 -3.91
CA LYS A 26 -13.18 -14.13 -4.36
C LYS A 26 -14.47 -14.71 -3.79
N ASP A 27 -14.83 -14.36 -2.56
CA ASP A 27 -16.02 -14.86 -1.88
C ASP A 27 -17.24 -13.92 -1.97
N ASN A 28 -17.15 -12.91 -2.84
CA ASN A 28 -18.16 -11.85 -3.00
C ASN A 28 -18.55 -11.13 -1.67
N ARG A 29 -17.63 -11.16 -0.70
CA ARG A 29 -17.77 -10.42 0.56
C ARG A 29 -17.51 -8.93 0.34
N PRO A 30 -18.08 -8.05 1.15
CA PRO A 30 -17.67 -6.65 1.17
C PRO A 30 -16.17 -6.54 1.46
N VAL A 31 -15.42 -5.92 0.55
CA VAL A 31 -14.00 -5.65 0.72
C VAL A 31 -13.82 -4.21 1.16
N LEU A 32 -12.93 -4.01 2.10
CA LEU A 32 -12.48 -2.69 2.49
C LEU A 32 -11.17 -2.39 1.75
N TYR A 33 -11.25 -1.43 0.84
CA TYR A 33 -10.15 -1.01 -0.02
C TYR A 33 -9.48 0.22 0.56
N LEU A 34 -8.24 0.08 1.02
CA LEU A 34 -7.41 1.18 1.48
C LEU A 34 -6.52 1.67 0.32
N ALA A 35 -6.88 2.81 -0.23
CA ALA A 35 -6.19 3.43 -1.35
C ALA A 35 -5.14 4.41 -0.85
N THR A 36 -3.90 4.26 -1.30
CA THR A 36 -2.78 5.14 -0.93
C THR A 36 -2.52 6.24 -1.95
N GLY A 37 -3.18 6.19 -3.12
CA GLY A 37 -3.00 7.18 -4.19
C GLY A 37 -3.44 8.57 -3.79
N LEU A 38 -2.62 9.56 -4.17
CA LEU A 38 -2.95 10.98 -4.09
C LEU A 38 -3.17 11.53 -5.51
N ALA A 39 -4.22 12.32 -5.69
CA ALA A 39 -4.49 13.04 -6.93
C ALA A 39 -3.56 14.27 -7.02
N VAL A 40 -2.30 14.05 -7.40
CA VAL A 40 -1.29 15.11 -7.50
C VAL A 40 -1.37 15.89 -8.82
N ASP A 41 -2.00 15.31 -9.84
CA ASP A 41 -2.25 15.89 -11.14
C ASP A 41 -3.50 15.28 -11.81
N GLU A 42 -3.93 15.85 -12.93
CA GLU A 42 -5.13 15.40 -13.66
C GLU A 42 -5.02 13.97 -14.17
N GLU A 43 -3.83 13.51 -14.56
CA GLU A 43 -3.60 12.13 -15.00
C GLU A 43 -3.81 11.14 -13.85
N MET A 44 -3.28 11.45 -12.68
CA MET A 44 -3.43 10.64 -11.48
C MET A 44 -4.87 10.64 -10.99
N GLU A 45 -5.55 11.79 -11.02
CA GLU A 45 -6.97 11.91 -10.67
C GLU A 45 -7.84 11.02 -11.55
N GLU A 46 -7.64 11.07 -12.86
CA GLU A 46 -8.36 10.21 -13.82
C GLU A 46 -8.06 8.73 -13.59
N ARG A 47 -6.82 8.38 -13.27
CA ARG A 47 -6.43 7.01 -12.96
C ARG A 47 -7.11 6.50 -11.69
N ILE A 48 -7.13 7.30 -10.63
CA ILE A 48 -7.82 6.98 -9.38
C ILE A 48 -9.32 6.79 -9.64
N ARG A 49 -9.94 7.70 -10.39
CA ARG A 49 -11.37 7.64 -10.76
C ARG A 49 -11.70 6.34 -11.49
N ARG A 50 -10.93 5.95 -12.50
CA ARG A 50 -11.13 4.69 -13.24
C ARG A 50 -11.02 3.48 -12.32
N HIS A 51 -10.06 3.46 -11.42
CA HIS A 51 -9.92 2.39 -10.43
C HIS A 51 -11.09 2.33 -9.47
N GLN A 52 -11.63 3.47 -9.04
CA GLN A 52 -12.82 3.52 -8.19
C GLN A 52 -14.06 3.01 -8.92
N GLU A 53 -14.26 3.43 -10.17
CA GLU A 53 -15.41 3.03 -11.01
C GLU A 53 -15.40 1.53 -11.37
N SER A 54 -14.24 0.91 -11.43
CA SER A 54 -14.09 -0.52 -11.75
C SER A 54 -14.40 -1.45 -10.56
N ARG A 55 -14.45 -0.91 -9.33
CA ARG A 55 -14.69 -1.71 -8.12
C ARG A 55 -16.16 -2.06 -7.96
N PRO A 56 -16.48 -3.24 -7.39
CA PRO A 56 -17.85 -3.59 -7.07
C PRO A 56 -18.51 -2.55 -6.11
N ALA A 57 -19.77 -2.23 -6.34
CA ALA A 57 -20.49 -1.21 -5.56
C ALA A 57 -20.63 -1.53 -4.06
N HIS A 58 -20.47 -2.79 -3.67
CA HIS A 58 -20.54 -3.23 -2.28
C HIS A 58 -19.18 -3.15 -1.55
N TRP A 59 -18.14 -2.70 -2.21
CA TRP A 59 -16.83 -2.41 -1.61
C TRP A 59 -16.81 -1.01 -1.02
N THR A 60 -16.11 -0.86 0.10
CA THR A 60 -15.88 0.45 0.72
C THR A 60 -14.46 0.90 0.45
N THR A 61 -14.28 2.08 -0.11
CA THR A 61 -12.96 2.68 -0.33
C THR A 61 -12.67 3.71 0.76
N ILE A 62 -11.46 3.61 1.33
CA ILE A 62 -10.89 4.59 2.26
C ILE A 62 -9.59 5.08 1.64
N GLU A 63 -9.43 6.39 1.60
CA GLU A 63 -8.19 7.03 1.11
C GLU A 63 -7.30 7.35 2.31
N GLU A 64 -6.11 6.73 2.35
CA GLU A 64 -5.09 6.98 3.36
C GLU A 64 -3.71 6.96 2.74
N PRO A 65 -3.13 8.12 2.45
CA PRO A 65 -1.86 8.21 1.73
C PRO A 65 -0.62 7.96 2.60
N LEU A 66 -0.70 8.09 3.93
CA LEU A 66 0.47 8.14 4.81
C LEU A 66 0.37 7.28 6.06
N ASP A 67 -0.69 7.38 6.85
CA ASP A 67 -0.81 6.73 8.16
C ASP A 67 -1.57 5.40 8.09
N LEU A 68 -0.98 4.41 7.44
CA LEU A 68 -1.58 3.07 7.31
C LEU A 68 -1.83 2.43 8.69
N ALA A 69 -0.90 2.58 9.63
CA ALA A 69 -1.03 2.02 10.97
C ALA A 69 -2.17 2.67 11.75
N GLY A 70 -2.31 3.99 11.69
CA GLY A 70 -3.40 4.74 12.32
C GLY A 70 -4.76 4.32 11.78
N SER A 71 -4.90 4.15 10.46
CA SER A 71 -6.15 3.66 9.84
C SER A 71 -6.57 2.30 10.39
N LEU A 72 -5.62 1.40 10.67
CA LEU A 72 -5.88 0.05 11.20
C LEU A 72 -6.15 0.02 12.71
N THR A 73 -5.62 0.97 13.48
CA THR A 73 -5.65 0.93 14.96
C THR A 73 -6.66 1.86 15.58
N THR A 74 -6.87 3.03 15.01
CA THR A 74 -7.75 4.08 15.56
C THR A 74 -8.74 4.63 14.53
N GLY A 75 -8.55 4.28 13.28
CA GLY A 75 -9.33 4.77 12.14
C GLY A 75 -10.52 3.87 11.79
N PRO A 76 -11.05 4.05 10.58
CA PRO A 76 -12.26 3.37 10.12
C PRO A 76 -12.11 1.86 9.91
N LEU A 77 -10.89 1.31 9.99
CA LEU A 77 -10.60 -0.11 9.84
C LEU A 77 -10.61 -0.89 11.15
N VAL A 78 -10.81 -0.21 12.28
CA VAL A 78 -10.87 -0.86 13.59
C VAL A 78 -12.06 -1.82 13.67
N GLY A 79 -11.80 -3.09 13.98
CA GLY A 79 -12.83 -4.10 14.16
C GLY A 79 -13.46 -4.63 12.86
N VAL A 80 -12.83 -4.36 11.71
CA VAL A 80 -13.26 -4.97 10.44
C VAL A 80 -12.93 -6.47 10.45
N GLU A 81 -13.91 -7.30 10.17
CA GLU A 81 -13.79 -8.76 10.10
C GLU A 81 -13.69 -9.28 8.66
N GLY A 82 -13.94 -8.42 7.67
CA GLY A 82 -13.89 -8.75 6.24
C GLY A 82 -12.51 -8.63 5.63
N PRO A 83 -12.36 -8.96 4.34
CA PRO A 83 -11.10 -8.78 3.63
C PRO A 83 -10.75 -7.29 3.49
N VAL A 84 -9.48 -6.97 3.74
CA VAL A 84 -8.88 -5.65 3.59
C VAL A 84 -7.84 -5.70 2.49
N LEU A 85 -7.95 -4.81 1.52
CA LEU A 85 -6.97 -4.66 0.43
C LEU A 85 -6.25 -3.32 0.57
N ILE A 86 -4.93 -3.33 0.69
CA ILE A 86 -4.09 -2.13 0.71
C ILE A 86 -3.38 -2.01 -0.65
N ASP A 87 -3.73 -1.00 -1.42
CA ASP A 87 -3.15 -0.74 -2.75
C ASP A 87 -2.68 0.72 -2.85
N SER A 88 -1.39 1.01 -2.78
CA SER A 88 -0.25 0.11 -2.72
C SER A 88 0.87 0.67 -1.85
N LEU A 89 1.80 -0.19 -1.43
CA LEU A 89 2.94 0.21 -0.60
C LEU A 89 3.97 1.04 -1.38
N ASP A 90 4.13 0.84 -2.67
CA ASP A 90 5.01 1.64 -3.52
C ASP A 90 4.50 3.08 -3.66
N VAL A 91 3.21 3.29 -3.84
CA VAL A 91 2.61 4.62 -3.88
C VAL A 91 2.67 5.29 -2.49
N TRP A 92 2.38 4.53 -1.42
CA TRP A 92 2.55 5.01 -0.05
C TRP A 92 3.99 5.48 0.21
N LEU A 93 5.01 4.70 -0.19
CA LEU A 93 6.41 5.09 -0.04
C LEU A 93 6.73 6.37 -0.82
N ALA A 94 6.22 6.49 -2.06
CA ALA A 94 6.38 7.71 -2.84
C ALA A 94 5.81 8.93 -2.10
N ASN A 95 4.61 8.81 -1.52
CA ASN A 95 4.01 9.88 -0.72
C ASN A 95 4.89 10.27 0.47
N MET A 96 5.42 9.29 1.21
CA MET A 96 6.35 9.52 2.31
C MET A 96 7.58 10.32 1.87
N MET A 97 8.16 9.97 0.71
CA MET A 97 9.33 10.65 0.17
C MET A 97 9.03 12.07 -0.30
N PHE A 98 7.83 12.33 -0.82
CA PHE A 98 7.43 13.66 -1.30
C PHE A 98 7.04 14.63 -0.18
N GLU A 99 6.79 14.18 1.03
CA GLU A 99 6.46 15.07 2.15
C GLU A 99 7.57 16.05 2.55
N GLN A 100 8.80 15.87 2.09
CA GLN A 100 9.97 16.77 2.26
C GLN A 100 10.27 17.19 3.70
N LYS A 101 9.76 16.46 4.68
CA LYS A 101 9.98 16.75 6.12
C LYS A 101 11.23 16.11 6.71
N TYR A 102 11.93 15.31 5.90
CA TYR A 102 13.10 14.56 6.34
C TYR A 102 14.38 15.32 6.01
N SER A 103 15.26 15.45 7.02
CA SER A 103 16.51 16.18 6.87
C SER A 103 17.55 15.41 6.05
N ASP A 104 17.50 14.09 6.12
CA ASP A 104 18.44 13.21 5.43
C ASP A 104 17.82 11.83 5.11
N THR A 105 18.62 10.98 4.49
CA THR A 105 18.19 9.63 4.06
C THR A 105 17.97 8.70 5.25
N GLU A 106 18.76 8.80 6.30
CA GLU A 106 18.64 7.97 7.50
C GLU A 106 17.35 8.27 8.26
N GLU A 107 16.99 9.53 8.39
CA GLU A 107 15.73 9.93 9.02
C GLU A 107 14.52 9.40 8.23
N LEU A 108 14.56 9.49 6.89
CA LEU A 108 13.52 8.94 6.03
C LEU A 108 13.41 7.41 6.18
N GLU A 109 14.53 6.69 6.14
CA GLU A 109 14.57 5.23 6.30
C GLU A 109 13.99 4.81 7.66
N ASN A 110 14.41 5.44 8.74
CA ASN A 110 13.90 5.18 10.08
C ASN A 110 12.40 5.44 10.18
N SER A 111 11.90 6.52 9.57
CA SER A 111 10.48 6.83 9.52
C SER A 111 9.68 5.80 8.73
N VAL A 112 10.18 5.39 7.56
CA VAL A 112 9.55 4.34 6.74
C VAL A 112 9.46 3.03 7.52
N LEU A 113 10.54 2.60 8.16
CA LEU A 113 10.57 1.38 8.98
C LEU A 113 9.61 1.47 10.16
N TRP A 114 9.54 2.61 10.83
CA TRP A 114 8.62 2.82 11.94
C TRP A 114 7.16 2.64 11.51
N HIS A 115 6.75 3.25 10.38
CA HIS A 115 5.40 3.13 9.85
C HIS A 115 5.07 1.71 9.40
N ILE A 116 5.99 1.04 8.68
CA ILE A 116 5.78 -0.35 8.23
C ILE A 116 5.68 -1.31 9.42
N ASN A 117 6.54 -1.17 10.42
CA ASN A 117 6.45 -2.00 11.63
C ASN A 117 5.14 -1.75 12.40
N GLY A 118 4.67 -0.51 12.47
CA GLY A 118 3.37 -0.16 13.04
C GLY A 118 2.21 -0.82 12.29
N MET A 119 2.21 -0.75 10.97
CA MET A 119 1.22 -1.41 10.11
C MET A 119 1.23 -2.94 10.31
N LEU A 120 2.39 -3.58 10.27
CA LEU A 120 2.51 -5.05 10.46
C LEU A 120 2.02 -5.48 11.84
N LYS A 121 2.33 -4.70 12.88
CA LYS A 121 1.81 -4.95 14.23
C LYS A 121 0.28 -4.83 14.29
N ALA A 122 -0.29 -3.84 13.62
CA ALA A 122 -1.73 -3.66 13.55
C ALA A 122 -2.41 -4.83 12.79
N ILE A 123 -1.82 -5.28 11.69
CA ILE A 123 -2.27 -6.46 10.94
C ILE A 123 -2.25 -7.71 11.81
N ASP A 124 -1.16 -7.95 12.56
CA ASP A 124 -1.02 -9.13 13.43
C ASP A 124 -2.07 -9.17 14.55
N GLN A 125 -2.54 -8.02 15.00
CA GLN A 125 -3.57 -7.87 16.02
C GLN A 125 -5.01 -7.91 15.49
N ALA A 126 -5.18 -7.80 14.18
CA ALA A 126 -6.49 -7.79 13.55
C ALA A 126 -7.01 -9.22 13.29
N THR A 127 -8.32 -9.33 13.14
CA THR A 127 -9.01 -10.59 12.74
C THR A 127 -9.30 -10.65 11.24
N ALA A 128 -9.07 -9.55 10.52
CA ALA A 128 -9.30 -9.42 9.09
C ALA A 128 -8.27 -10.22 8.25
N GLU A 129 -8.64 -10.52 7.02
CA GLU A 129 -7.74 -11.06 6.00
C GLU A 129 -7.15 -9.91 5.20
N PHE A 130 -5.83 -9.80 5.13
CA PHE A 130 -5.16 -8.70 4.43
C PHE A 130 -4.56 -9.14 3.10
N THR A 131 -4.77 -8.31 2.08
CA THR A 131 -4.03 -8.38 0.81
C THR A 131 -3.29 -7.05 0.61
N LEU A 132 -1.98 -7.11 0.46
CA LEU A 132 -1.13 -5.94 0.27
C LEU A 132 -0.55 -5.98 -1.15
N VAL A 133 -0.60 -4.85 -1.83
CA VAL A 133 -0.01 -4.69 -3.17
C VAL A 133 1.26 -3.86 -3.06
N SER A 134 2.32 -4.31 -3.73
CA SER A 134 3.56 -3.55 -3.88
C SER A 134 4.19 -3.81 -5.24
N SER A 135 5.09 -2.91 -5.65
CA SER A 135 5.83 -3.06 -6.89
C SER A 135 7.20 -3.68 -6.66
N GLU A 136 7.65 -4.50 -7.61
CA GLU A 136 9.05 -4.92 -7.71
C GLU A 136 9.76 -4.02 -8.73
N VAL A 137 10.75 -3.29 -8.25
CA VAL A 137 11.52 -2.32 -9.05
C VAL A 137 13.04 -2.63 -9.07
N GLY A 138 13.49 -3.62 -8.29
CA GLY A 138 14.91 -3.97 -8.16
C GLY A 138 15.50 -4.68 -9.38
N LEU A 139 14.66 -5.28 -10.22
CA LEU A 139 15.06 -5.93 -11.47
C LEU A 139 15.12 -4.97 -12.66
N SER A 140 14.81 -3.70 -12.46
CA SER A 140 14.87 -2.66 -13.48
C SER A 140 16.29 -2.07 -13.60
N MET A 141 16.52 -1.25 -14.63
CA MET A 141 17.76 -0.48 -14.75
C MET A 141 17.94 0.43 -13.53
N VAL A 142 19.18 0.62 -13.08
CA VAL A 142 19.50 1.55 -11.99
C VAL A 142 19.12 2.98 -12.41
N PRO A 143 18.26 3.67 -11.66
CA PRO A 143 17.85 5.02 -12.01
C PRO A 143 19.01 6.00 -12.01
N MET A 144 19.06 6.90 -12.98
CA MET A 144 20.09 7.93 -13.04
C MET A 144 19.92 8.98 -11.94
N GLU A 145 18.68 9.30 -11.62
CA GLU A 145 18.32 10.28 -10.58
C GLU A 145 18.49 9.69 -9.17
N LEU A 146 19.03 10.48 -8.25
CA LEU A 146 19.23 10.07 -6.86
C LEU A 146 17.92 9.67 -6.17
N MET A 147 16.84 10.40 -6.42
CA MET A 147 15.53 10.11 -5.85
C MET A 147 15.02 8.73 -6.31
N GLY A 148 15.20 8.39 -7.58
CA GLY A 148 14.82 7.08 -8.11
C GLY A 148 15.61 5.94 -7.45
N ARG A 149 16.92 6.11 -7.24
CA ARG A 149 17.74 5.10 -6.52
C ARG A 149 17.30 4.93 -5.07
N ARG A 150 17.03 6.03 -4.37
CA ARG A 150 16.50 5.99 -2.99
C ARG A 150 15.15 5.28 -2.92
N PHE A 151 14.26 5.58 -3.84
CA PHE A 151 12.97 4.90 -3.93
C PHE A 151 13.15 3.39 -4.15
N GLN A 152 14.01 2.99 -5.09
CA GLN A 152 14.30 1.58 -5.37
C GLN A 152 14.85 0.85 -4.14
N ASP A 153 15.81 1.44 -3.44
CA ASP A 153 16.42 0.86 -2.24
C ASP A 153 15.38 0.74 -1.09
N LEU A 154 14.66 1.82 -0.82
CA LEU A 154 13.65 1.85 0.24
C LEU A 154 12.49 0.90 -0.05
N LEU A 155 12.01 0.80 -1.29
CA LEU A 155 10.93 -0.13 -1.64
C LEU A 155 11.39 -1.58 -1.51
N GLY A 156 12.62 -1.88 -1.90
CA GLY A 156 13.22 -3.21 -1.67
C GLY A 156 13.25 -3.57 -0.18
N MET A 157 13.65 -2.63 0.67
CA MET A 157 13.64 -2.80 2.14
C MET A 157 12.21 -2.99 2.68
N VAL A 158 11.25 -2.20 2.24
CA VAL A 158 9.83 -2.34 2.61
C VAL A 158 9.30 -3.71 2.22
N ASN A 159 9.51 -4.13 0.97
CA ASN A 159 9.05 -5.43 0.47
C ASN A 159 9.67 -6.59 1.25
N GLN A 160 10.97 -6.52 1.55
CA GLN A 160 11.67 -7.53 2.36
C GLN A 160 11.12 -7.58 3.79
N ARG A 161 10.79 -6.41 4.36
CA ARG A 161 10.26 -6.35 5.73
C ARG A 161 8.84 -6.90 5.84
N VAL A 162 8.05 -6.76 4.79
CA VAL A 162 6.66 -7.22 4.74
C VAL A 162 6.58 -8.72 4.41
N ALA A 163 7.47 -9.24 3.57
CA ALA A 163 7.51 -10.65 3.20
C ALA A 163 7.99 -11.58 4.33
#